data_603fd226fac6bda483e96a514e2d64b4
#
_entry.id   603fd226fac6bda483e96a514e2d64b4
#
_cell.length_a   1.000
_cell.length_b   1.000
_cell.length_c   1.000
_cell.angle_alpha   90.00
_cell.angle_beta   90.00
_cell.angle_gamma   90.00
#
_symmetry.space_group_name_H-M   'P 1'
#
loop_
_entity.id
_entity.type
_entity.pdbx_description
1 polymer ?
#
loop_
_entity_poly.entity_id
_entity_poly.type
_entity_poly.pdbx_seq_one_letter_code
_entity_poly.pdbx_strand_id
1 'polypeptide(L)'
;MALLCYAGLKSIPQAYYQAAQIDGASRWAVFTAIQLPKMNRVLLIAVLLRFMDSFMIYTEPFVVTGGGPGNSTTFISIELVKIALGQFDLGKAAALSLVYNLIIIIVCWVFYTVMTNAGVERRVPKEAV
;
A
#
# COMPACT_ATOMS: atom_id res chain seq x y z
N MET A 1 -0.86 -5.22 -8.38
CA MET A 1 -0.32 -3.85 -8.44
C MET A 1 -0.23 -3.29 -9.86
N ALA A 2 0.45 -3.93 -10.78
CA ALA A 2 0.62 -3.42 -12.16
C ALA A 2 -0.71 -3.11 -12.86
N LEU A 3 -1.70 -4.01 -12.78
CA LEU A 3 -3.04 -3.79 -13.38
C LEU A 3 -3.76 -2.57 -12.80
N LEU A 4 -3.65 -2.34 -11.51
CA LEU A 4 -4.27 -1.21 -10.82
C LEU A 4 -3.65 0.12 -11.27
N CYS A 5 -2.31 0.18 -11.36
CA CYS A 5 -1.61 1.33 -11.91
C CYS A 5 -1.93 1.56 -13.38
N TYR A 6 -2.02 0.49 -14.17
CA TYR A 6 -2.39 0.58 -15.59
C TYR A 6 -3.83 1.10 -15.77
N ALA A 7 -4.77 0.59 -14.99
CA ALA A 7 -6.15 1.08 -15.00
C ALA A 7 -6.23 2.56 -14.63
N GLY A 8 -5.46 2.98 -13.60
CA GLY A 8 -5.33 4.38 -13.22
C GLY A 8 -4.79 5.27 -14.34
N LEU A 9 -3.78 4.78 -15.07
CA LEU A 9 -3.21 5.49 -16.22
C LEU A 9 -4.23 5.63 -17.35
N LYS A 10 -4.98 4.56 -17.64
CA LYS A 10 -6.04 4.54 -18.66
C LYS A 10 -7.24 5.42 -18.32
N SER A 11 -7.48 5.72 -17.06
CA SER A 11 -8.58 6.59 -16.64
C SER A 11 -8.33 8.08 -16.93
N ILE A 12 -7.10 8.46 -17.32
CA ILE A 12 -6.77 9.83 -17.66
C ILE A 12 -7.30 10.15 -19.07
N PRO A 13 -8.18 11.17 -19.25
CA PRO A 13 -8.70 11.53 -20.55
C PRO A 13 -7.62 11.91 -21.55
N GLN A 14 -7.77 11.48 -22.79
CA GLN A 14 -6.79 11.75 -23.86
C GLN A 14 -6.60 13.23 -24.16
N ALA A 15 -7.61 14.06 -23.87
CA ALA A 15 -7.55 15.52 -24.06
C ALA A 15 -6.32 16.16 -23.37
N TYR A 16 -5.90 15.64 -22.20
CA TYR A 16 -4.71 16.15 -21.51
C TYR A 16 -3.42 15.85 -22.27
N TYR A 17 -3.34 14.69 -22.92
CA TYR A 17 -2.17 14.31 -23.71
C TYR A 17 -2.12 15.10 -25.02
N GLN A 18 -3.27 15.36 -25.63
CA GLN A 18 -3.37 16.18 -26.86
C GLN A 18 -2.96 17.63 -26.58
N ALA A 19 -3.44 18.23 -25.48
CA ALA A 19 -3.02 19.56 -25.06
C ALA A 19 -1.50 19.64 -24.84
N ALA A 20 -0.94 18.67 -24.10
CA ALA A 20 0.48 18.61 -23.85
C ALA A 20 1.33 18.45 -25.13
N GLN A 21 0.80 17.75 -26.16
CA GLN A 21 1.47 17.64 -27.47
C GLN A 21 1.46 18.97 -28.22
N ILE A 22 0.37 19.72 -28.16
CA ILE A 22 0.27 21.06 -28.77
C ILE A 22 1.27 22.01 -28.11
N ASP A 23 1.40 21.93 -26.78
CA ASP A 23 2.35 22.73 -25.99
C ASP A 23 3.80 22.30 -26.16
N GLY A 24 4.10 21.23 -26.94
CA GLY A 24 5.44 20.70 -27.13
C GLY A 24 6.06 20.11 -25.87
N ALA A 25 5.26 19.68 -24.90
CA ALA A 25 5.74 19.17 -23.62
C ALA A 25 6.54 17.87 -23.80
N SER A 26 7.68 17.78 -23.11
CA SER A 26 8.48 16.54 -23.09
C SER A 26 7.74 15.41 -22.36
N ARG A 27 8.09 14.15 -22.65
CA ARG A 27 7.50 12.98 -22.00
C ARG A 27 7.64 13.02 -20.47
N TRP A 28 8.74 13.57 -19.99
CA TRP A 28 9.01 13.74 -18.57
C TRP A 28 8.09 14.81 -17.94
N ALA A 29 7.86 15.90 -18.63
CA ALA A 29 6.91 16.93 -18.20
C ALA A 29 5.48 16.39 -18.13
N VAL A 30 5.04 15.60 -19.13
CA VAL A 30 3.74 14.94 -19.13
C VAL A 30 3.61 13.96 -17.95
N PHE A 31 4.65 13.18 -17.67
CA PHE A 31 4.64 12.26 -16.54
C PHE A 31 4.49 12.98 -15.20
N THR A 32 5.30 14.00 -14.95
CA THR A 32 5.32 14.69 -13.64
C THR A 32 4.16 15.66 -13.44
N ALA A 33 3.72 16.36 -14.49
CA ALA A 33 2.68 17.38 -14.39
C ALA A 33 1.25 16.85 -14.60
N ILE A 34 1.08 15.76 -15.38
CA ILE A 34 -0.26 15.24 -15.73
C ILE A 34 -0.48 13.86 -15.09
N GLN A 35 0.39 12.89 -15.35
CA GLN A 35 0.15 11.51 -14.95
C GLN A 35 0.24 11.35 -13.43
N LEU A 36 1.32 11.77 -12.83
CA LEU A 36 1.59 11.58 -11.41
C LEU A 36 0.53 12.23 -10.50
N PRO A 37 0.11 13.50 -10.69
CA PRO A 37 -0.91 14.11 -9.84
C PRO A 37 -2.31 13.52 -10.05
N LYS A 38 -2.64 13.10 -11.27
CA LYS A 38 -3.93 12.46 -11.55
C LYS A 38 -4.01 11.01 -11.03
N MET A 39 -2.88 10.30 -11.02
CA MET A 39 -2.77 8.94 -10.48
C MET A 39 -2.64 8.90 -8.96
N ASN A 40 -2.45 10.01 -8.28
CA ASN A 40 -2.14 10.06 -6.85
C ASN A 40 -3.12 9.23 -6.01
N ARG A 41 -4.44 9.30 -6.28
CA ARG A 41 -5.45 8.49 -5.57
C ARG A 41 -5.27 6.99 -5.78
N VAL A 42 -5.00 6.58 -7.02
CA VAL A 42 -4.81 5.17 -7.37
C VAL A 42 -3.52 4.64 -6.76
N LEU A 43 -2.44 5.43 -6.81
CA LEU A 43 -1.17 5.10 -6.18
C LEU A 43 -1.32 4.98 -4.65
N LEU A 44 -2.09 5.85 -4.03
CA LEU A 44 -2.39 5.82 -2.61
C LEU A 44 -3.07 4.50 -2.21
N ILE A 45 -4.12 4.11 -2.95
CA ILE A 45 -4.82 2.85 -2.73
C ILE A 45 -3.88 1.66 -2.97
N ALA A 46 -3.07 1.70 -4.04
CA ALA A 46 -2.13 0.65 -4.37
C ALA A 46 -1.07 0.43 -3.26
N VAL A 47 -0.52 1.52 -2.74
CA VAL A 47 0.47 1.48 -1.64
C VAL A 47 -0.18 0.99 -0.36
N LEU A 48 -1.40 1.45 -0.03
CA LEU A 48 -2.12 1.02 1.16
C LEU A 48 -2.41 -0.50 1.13
N LEU A 49 -2.92 -1.00 0.00
CA LEU A 49 -3.17 -2.44 -0.19
C LEU A 49 -1.88 -3.24 -0.03
N ARG A 50 -0.79 -2.79 -0.65
CA ARG A 50 0.50 -3.49 -0.54
C ARG A 50 1.07 -3.45 0.87
N PHE A 51 0.84 -2.36 1.58
CA PHE A 51 1.22 -2.25 2.97
C PHE A 51 0.44 -3.23 3.85
N MET A 52 -0.89 -3.35 3.66
CA MET A 52 -1.70 -4.34 4.38
C MET A 52 -1.26 -5.77 4.07
N ASP A 53 -1.01 -6.11 2.80
CA ASP A 53 -0.51 -7.43 2.39
C ASP A 53 0.81 -7.80 3.08
N SER A 54 1.69 -6.82 3.31
CA SER A 54 2.97 -7.03 3.98
C SER A 54 2.86 -7.60 5.40
N PHE A 55 1.77 -7.32 6.11
CA PHE A 55 1.54 -7.88 7.44
C PHE A 55 1.03 -9.33 7.41
N MET A 56 0.47 -9.77 6.29
CA MET A 56 -0.11 -11.10 6.12
C MET A 56 0.84 -12.10 5.46
N ILE A 57 2.10 -11.71 5.26
CA ILE A 57 3.12 -12.60 4.67
C ILE A 57 3.38 -13.76 5.63
N TYR A 58 3.10 -14.99 5.16
CA TYR A 58 3.33 -16.23 5.89
C TYR A 58 4.03 -17.27 5.04
N THR A 59 3.48 -17.54 3.86
CA THR A 59 3.85 -18.72 3.04
C THR A 59 5.30 -18.67 2.57
N GLU A 60 5.75 -17.52 2.05
CA GLU A 60 7.08 -17.38 1.48
C GLU A 60 8.19 -17.59 2.54
N PRO A 61 8.20 -16.86 3.68
CA PRO A 61 9.23 -17.04 4.67
C PRO A 61 9.10 -18.38 5.40
N PHE A 62 7.91 -18.93 5.55
CA PHE A 62 7.72 -20.24 6.18
C PHE A 62 8.27 -21.36 5.31
N VAL A 63 8.01 -21.36 3.99
CA VAL A 63 8.49 -22.40 3.07
C VAL A 63 10.00 -22.33 2.87
N VAL A 64 10.57 -21.12 2.81
CA VAL A 64 11.99 -20.94 2.52
C VAL A 64 12.87 -21.17 3.75
N THR A 65 12.47 -20.67 4.92
CA THR A 65 13.32 -20.63 6.11
C THR A 65 12.73 -21.34 7.33
N GLY A 66 11.44 -21.64 7.33
CA GLY A 66 10.75 -22.20 8.51
C GLY A 66 10.81 -21.29 9.75
N GLY A 67 11.21 -20.00 9.57
CA GLY A 67 11.47 -19.05 10.64
C GLY A 67 12.93 -18.99 11.09
N GLY A 68 13.86 -19.76 10.46
CA GLY A 68 15.26 -19.86 10.86
C GLY A 68 16.24 -19.05 10.00
N PRO A 69 17.57 -19.00 10.34
CA PRO A 69 18.19 -19.63 11.50
C PRO A 69 17.84 -18.93 12.83
N GLY A 70 17.65 -19.70 13.87
CA GLY A 70 17.10 -19.20 15.13
C GLY A 70 15.68 -18.70 14.95
N ASN A 71 15.38 -17.44 15.29
CA ASN A 71 14.09 -16.77 15.08
C ASN A 71 14.22 -15.52 14.18
N SER A 72 15.30 -15.41 13.41
CA SER A 72 15.64 -14.19 12.66
C SER A 72 14.65 -13.86 11.53
N THR A 73 13.91 -14.84 11.02
CA THR A 73 12.89 -14.69 9.97
C THR A 73 11.50 -15.08 10.44
N THR A 74 11.28 -15.14 11.76
CA THR A 74 9.96 -15.45 12.33
C THR A 74 9.12 -14.19 12.38
N PHE A 75 8.12 -14.09 11.49
CA PHE A 75 7.09 -13.06 11.53
C PHE A 75 6.01 -13.43 12.55
N ILE A 76 5.26 -12.44 13.03
CA ILE A 76 4.13 -12.67 13.94
C ILE A 76 3.10 -13.62 13.33
N SER A 77 2.88 -13.55 12.02
CA SER A 77 2.02 -14.47 11.28
C SER A 77 2.46 -15.93 11.37
N ILE A 78 3.77 -16.19 11.34
CA ILE A 78 4.35 -17.54 11.51
C ILE A 78 4.17 -18.04 12.95
N GLU A 79 4.43 -17.15 13.91
CA GLU A 79 4.28 -17.50 15.34
C GLU A 79 2.81 -17.80 15.69
N LEU A 80 1.85 -17.04 15.17
CA LEU A 80 0.44 -17.32 15.31
C LEU A 80 0.05 -18.73 14.84
N VAL A 81 0.54 -19.13 13.68
CA VAL A 81 0.26 -20.46 13.13
C VAL A 81 0.93 -21.55 13.96
N LYS A 82 2.16 -21.32 14.45
CA LYS A 82 2.85 -22.27 15.34
C LYS A 82 2.08 -22.48 16.65
N ILE A 83 1.57 -21.42 17.26
CA ILE A 83 0.78 -21.51 18.49
C ILE A 83 -0.56 -22.22 18.23
N ALA A 84 -1.25 -21.83 17.17
CA ALA A 84 -2.58 -22.38 16.84
C ALA A 84 -2.52 -23.86 16.45
N LEU A 85 -1.64 -24.21 15.52
CA LEU A 85 -1.59 -25.55 14.93
C LEU A 85 -0.50 -26.44 15.53
N GLY A 86 0.63 -25.86 15.94
CA GLY A 86 1.73 -26.63 16.52
C GLY A 86 1.54 -26.93 18.00
N GLN A 87 0.99 -26.00 18.77
CA GLN A 87 0.77 -26.16 20.20
C GLN A 87 -0.71 -26.48 20.56
N PHE A 88 -1.62 -26.38 19.59
CA PHE A 88 -3.06 -26.49 19.76
C PHE A 88 -3.66 -25.56 20.82
N ASP A 89 -2.95 -24.46 21.15
CA ASP A 89 -3.44 -23.44 22.08
C ASP A 89 -4.24 -22.38 21.33
N LEU A 90 -5.46 -22.72 20.97
CA LEU A 90 -6.37 -21.89 20.19
C LEU A 90 -6.75 -20.60 20.94
N GLY A 91 -6.85 -20.65 22.28
CA GLY A 91 -7.19 -19.48 23.08
C GLY A 91 -6.12 -18.41 23.02
N LYS A 92 -4.87 -18.80 23.19
CA LYS A 92 -3.72 -17.89 23.12
C LYS A 92 -3.49 -17.38 21.70
N ALA A 93 -3.62 -18.23 20.69
CA ALA A 93 -3.52 -17.85 19.30
C ALA A 93 -4.62 -16.84 18.91
N ALA A 94 -5.85 -17.04 19.34
CA ALA A 94 -6.96 -16.14 19.10
C ALA A 94 -6.73 -14.75 19.75
N ALA A 95 -6.32 -14.73 21.02
CA ALA A 95 -6.00 -13.48 21.71
C ALA A 95 -4.88 -12.70 21.01
N LEU A 96 -3.80 -13.38 20.64
CA LEU A 96 -2.67 -12.77 19.94
C LEU A 96 -3.08 -12.25 18.54
N SER A 97 -3.93 -13.00 17.81
CA SER A 97 -4.43 -12.58 16.50
C SER A 97 -5.32 -11.33 16.57
N LEU A 98 -6.15 -11.20 17.61
CA LEU A 98 -6.97 -10.01 17.83
C LEU A 98 -6.11 -8.77 18.09
N VAL A 99 -5.11 -8.89 18.96
CA VAL A 99 -4.17 -7.79 19.24
C VAL A 99 -3.39 -7.41 17.96
N TYR A 100 -2.91 -8.40 17.23
CA TYR A 100 -2.18 -8.17 15.97
C TYR A 100 -3.04 -7.47 14.92
N ASN A 101 -4.28 -7.92 14.74
CA ASN A 101 -5.23 -7.30 13.81
C ASN A 101 -5.55 -5.85 14.20
N LEU A 102 -5.72 -5.57 15.50
CA LEU A 102 -5.96 -4.23 16.01
C LEU A 102 -4.76 -3.30 15.71
N ILE A 103 -3.54 -3.78 15.89
CA ILE A 103 -2.33 -3.02 15.54
C ILE A 103 -2.31 -2.70 14.03
N ILE A 104 -2.60 -3.68 13.17
CA ILE A 104 -2.66 -3.47 11.71
C ILE A 104 -3.69 -2.39 11.37
N ILE A 105 -4.89 -2.45 11.94
CA ILE A 105 -5.94 -1.45 11.70
C ILE A 105 -5.48 -0.05 12.09
N ILE A 106 -4.88 0.11 13.28
CA ILE A 106 -4.37 1.41 13.75
C ILE A 106 -3.29 1.94 12.80
N VAL A 107 -2.32 1.11 12.45
CA VAL A 107 -1.21 1.51 11.56
C VAL A 107 -1.75 1.88 10.16
N CYS A 108 -2.67 1.09 9.61
CA CYS A 108 -3.33 1.40 8.33
C CYS A 108 -4.13 2.70 8.39
N TRP A 109 -4.83 2.95 9.50
CA TRP A 109 -5.59 4.18 9.69
C TRP A 109 -4.69 5.41 9.77
N VAL A 110 -3.60 5.34 10.53
CA VAL A 110 -2.59 6.41 10.61
C VAL A 110 -1.97 6.66 9.23
N PHE A 111 -1.57 5.59 8.53
CA PHE A 111 -0.99 5.68 7.20
C PHE A 111 -1.96 6.32 6.20
N TYR A 112 -3.23 5.89 6.20
CA TYR A 112 -4.28 6.48 5.38
C TYR A 112 -4.45 7.98 5.66
N THR A 113 -4.51 8.37 6.93
CA THR A 113 -4.69 9.78 7.34
C THR A 113 -3.51 10.64 6.87
N VAL A 114 -2.28 10.17 7.07
CA VAL A 114 -1.06 10.89 6.64
C VAL A 114 -1.05 11.06 5.13
N MET A 115 -1.36 10.00 4.39
CA MET A 115 -1.35 10.03 2.93
C MET A 115 -2.46 10.89 2.33
N THR A 116 -3.66 10.89 2.93
CA THR A 116 -4.76 11.77 2.47
C THR A 116 -4.48 13.22 2.76
N ASN A 117 -3.92 13.56 3.91
CA ASN A 117 -3.54 14.93 4.25
C ASN A 117 -2.43 15.45 3.31
N ALA A 118 -1.41 14.65 3.05
CA ALA A 118 -0.35 14.99 2.09
C ALA A 118 -0.89 15.18 0.66
N GLY A 119 -1.97 14.49 0.30
CA GLY A 119 -2.65 14.62 -1.00
C GLY A 119 -3.55 15.85 -1.11
N VAL A 120 -4.11 16.32 0.01
CA VAL A 120 -5.01 17.48 0.06
C VAL A 120 -4.21 18.79 0.01
N GLU A 121 -3.08 18.90 0.69
CA GLU A 121 -2.25 20.11 0.67
C GLU A 121 -1.77 20.50 -0.73
N ARG A 122 -1.61 19.55 -1.65
CA ARG A 122 -1.25 19.83 -3.06
C ARG A 122 -2.42 20.34 -3.91
N ARG A 123 -3.63 20.42 -3.37
CA ARG A 123 -4.84 20.78 -4.14
C ARG A 123 -5.41 22.15 -3.83
N VAL A 124 -4.81 22.93 -2.97
CA VAL A 124 -5.17 24.33 -2.80
C VAL A 124 -4.28 25.13 -3.76
N PRO A 125 -4.75 25.46 -5.00
CA PRO A 125 -4.15 26.58 -5.70
C PRO A 125 -4.49 27.79 -4.83
N LYS A 126 -3.51 28.56 -4.46
CA LYS A 126 -3.72 29.95 -4.07
C LYS A 126 -4.32 30.66 -5.31
N GLU A 127 -5.60 30.61 -5.52
CA GLU A 127 -6.32 31.66 -6.22
C GLU A 127 -6.48 32.74 -5.16
N ALA A 128 -5.51 33.65 -5.17
CA ALA A 128 -5.51 34.94 -5.77
C ALA A 128 -6.67 35.83 -5.28
N VAL A 129 -6.35 36.66 -4.36
CA VAL A 129 -6.90 38.01 -4.28
C VAL A 129 -6.43 38.81 -5.51
#